data_00710c22e021e372fd21c1ee1d07ce91
#
_entry.id   00710c22e021e372fd21c1ee1d07ce91
#
_cell.length_a   1.000
_cell.length_b   1.000
_cell.length_c   1.000
_cell.angle_alpha   90.00
_cell.angle_beta   90.00
_cell.angle_gamma   90.00
#
_symmetry.space_group_name_H-M   'P 1'
#
loop_
_entity.id
_entity.type
_entity.pdbx_description
1 polymer ?
#
loop_
_entity_poly.entity_id
_entity_poly.type
_entity_poly.pdbx_seq_one_letter_code
_entity_poly.pdbx_strand_id
1 'polypeptide(L)'
;RGTSVYLADRVIPMLPERLSNGICSLNQGQDRLTLSCLMDIDENGTVVAHRIAETVIRVDRRMSYNQVRCILEDGDTETSREYKEFVPMFFLMKELSALLRSKRHNRGSIDFDFPESKIILNGAGRAIDVKPYEQNVATQIIEDFMLMANETVAQEYCTEEIPFVYRTHDNPDPEKVESLLTLLHNQGVKIQKAKEEITPKEIQQIIESIEGLPNEAMISRLVLRSMKQARYSTESVSYTHLRA
;
A
#
# COMPACT_ATOMS: atom_id res chain seq x y z
N ARG A 1 23.77 3.64 4.11
CA ARG A 1 22.93 2.50 4.49
C ARG A 1 22.02 2.16 3.33
N GLY A 2 21.63 0.89 3.20
CA GLY A 2 20.72 0.42 2.15
C GLY A 2 19.25 0.73 2.42
N THR A 3 18.86 1.04 3.67
CA THR A 3 17.48 1.36 4.07
C THR A 3 17.45 2.16 5.37
N SER A 4 16.32 2.79 5.66
CA SER A 4 16.05 3.36 6.98
C SER A 4 15.77 2.24 7.99
N VAL A 5 16.13 2.47 9.26
CA VAL A 5 15.90 1.52 10.35
C VAL A 5 14.93 2.14 11.34
N TYR A 6 13.81 1.49 11.54
CA TYR A 6 12.76 1.94 12.45
C TYR A 6 12.92 1.21 13.79
N LEU A 7 13.30 1.96 14.81
CA LEU A 7 13.37 1.51 16.20
C LEU A 7 12.10 1.96 16.94
N ALA A 8 11.87 1.43 18.13
CA ALA A 8 10.69 1.78 18.92
C ALA A 8 10.63 3.25 19.32
N ASP A 9 11.77 3.91 19.50
CA ASP A 9 11.92 5.29 19.97
C ASP A 9 12.34 6.28 18.88
N ARG A 10 12.91 5.80 17.76
CA ARG A 10 13.46 6.68 16.71
C ARG A 10 13.61 5.97 15.37
N VAL A 11 13.78 6.79 14.33
CA VAL A 11 14.15 6.30 12.99
C VAL A 11 15.57 6.70 12.70
N ILE A 12 16.39 5.75 12.24
CA ILE A 12 17.71 6.03 11.70
C ILE A 12 17.57 6.11 10.17
N PRO A 13 17.61 7.30 9.59
CA PRO A 13 17.30 7.48 8.18
C PRO A 13 18.39 6.91 7.27
N MET A 14 17.99 6.44 6.10
CA MET A 14 18.89 6.00 5.03
C MET A 14 19.79 7.13 4.54
N LEU A 15 19.22 8.30 4.35
CA LEU A 15 19.91 9.53 3.95
C LEU A 15 20.25 10.39 5.17
N PRO A 16 21.30 11.25 5.11
CA PRO A 16 21.53 12.26 6.14
C PRO A 16 20.29 13.12 6.40
N GLU A 17 20.05 13.52 7.65
CA GLU A 17 18.86 14.29 8.05
C GLU A 17 18.69 15.60 7.27
N ARG A 18 19.79 16.27 6.91
CA ARG A 18 19.73 17.49 6.08
C ARG A 18 19.11 17.24 4.70
N LEU A 19 19.22 16.02 4.19
CA LEU A 19 18.54 15.61 2.95
C LEU A 19 17.12 15.10 3.27
N SER A 20 16.98 14.07 4.12
CA SER A 20 15.70 13.41 4.37
C SER A 20 14.64 14.31 5.00
N ASN A 21 15.03 15.18 5.95
CA ASN A 21 14.12 16.09 6.64
C ASN A 21 14.19 17.54 6.15
N GLY A 22 15.20 17.85 5.31
CA GLY A 22 15.46 19.18 4.76
C GLY A 22 15.05 19.30 3.29
N ILE A 23 16.03 19.20 2.40
CA ILE A 23 15.87 19.49 0.96
C ILE A 23 14.89 18.51 0.29
N CYS A 24 14.91 17.22 0.65
CA CYS A 24 14.06 16.19 0.08
C CYS A 24 12.69 16.08 0.76
N SER A 25 12.42 16.86 1.82
CA SER A 25 11.12 16.84 2.50
C SER A 25 10.19 17.90 1.93
N LEU A 26 8.94 17.55 1.68
CA LEU A 26 7.90 18.44 1.20
C LEU A 26 7.35 19.28 2.36
N ASN A 27 8.18 20.21 2.86
CA ASN A 27 7.81 21.05 3.99
C ASN A 27 6.78 22.12 3.57
N GLN A 28 5.82 22.38 4.47
CA GLN A 28 4.77 23.37 4.25
C GLN A 28 5.35 24.77 3.94
N GLY A 29 4.79 25.41 2.93
CA GLY A 29 5.12 26.78 2.54
C GLY A 29 6.47 26.96 1.88
N GLN A 30 7.16 25.88 1.54
CA GLN A 30 8.48 25.90 0.89
C GLN A 30 8.43 25.31 -0.51
N ASP A 31 9.09 25.96 -1.46
CA ASP A 31 9.26 25.42 -2.80
C ASP A 31 10.19 24.20 -2.78
N ARG A 32 9.79 23.12 -3.44
CA ARG A 32 10.56 21.88 -3.55
C ARG A 32 10.56 21.38 -4.99
N LEU A 33 11.74 20.98 -5.44
CA LEU A 33 11.89 20.26 -6.71
C LEU A 33 11.35 18.84 -6.53
N THR A 34 10.53 18.42 -7.46
CA THR A 34 9.91 17.08 -7.44
C THR A 34 9.85 16.49 -8.84
N LEU A 35 9.77 15.14 -8.89
CA LEU A 35 9.21 14.43 -10.04
C LEU A 35 7.74 14.20 -9.73
N SER A 36 6.85 14.68 -10.61
CA SER A 36 5.41 14.57 -10.44
C SER A 36 4.82 13.68 -11.53
N CYS A 37 3.95 12.78 -11.12
CA CYS A 37 3.09 12.01 -12.01
C CYS A 37 1.68 12.60 -11.94
N LEU A 38 1.27 13.31 -12.99
CA LEU A 38 -0.07 13.85 -13.12
C LEU A 38 -0.91 12.85 -13.90
N MET A 39 -2.11 12.56 -13.41
CA MET A 39 -2.97 11.52 -13.98
C MET A 39 -4.41 12.03 -14.08
N ASP A 40 -5.02 11.85 -15.24
CA ASP A 40 -6.46 11.99 -15.44
C ASP A 40 -7.09 10.62 -15.29
N ILE A 41 -8.01 10.48 -14.34
CA ILE A 41 -8.63 9.19 -13.98
C ILE A 41 -10.13 9.28 -14.27
N ASP A 42 -10.65 8.29 -15.00
CA ASP A 42 -12.07 8.21 -15.32
C ASP A 42 -12.91 7.68 -14.15
N GLU A 43 -14.23 7.66 -14.32
CA GLU A 43 -15.19 7.15 -13.33
C GLU A 43 -15.04 5.66 -12.99
N ASN A 44 -14.28 4.91 -13.79
CA ASN A 44 -13.96 3.50 -13.56
C ASN A 44 -12.60 3.31 -12.88
N GLY A 45 -11.93 4.41 -12.46
CA GLY A 45 -10.61 4.36 -11.87
C GLY A 45 -9.50 3.99 -12.85
N THR A 46 -9.68 4.28 -14.16
CA THR A 46 -8.68 4.04 -15.18
C THR A 46 -7.94 5.33 -15.50
N VAL A 47 -6.63 5.29 -15.54
CA VAL A 47 -5.81 6.40 -16.01
C VAL A 47 -5.99 6.54 -17.52
N VAL A 48 -6.62 7.61 -17.96
CA VAL A 48 -6.91 7.89 -19.39
C VAL A 48 -5.84 8.77 -20.02
N ALA A 49 -5.17 9.58 -19.23
CA ALA A 49 -4.01 10.37 -19.63
C ALA A 49 -3.08 10.55 -18.42
N HIS A 50 -1.79 10.66 -18.68
CA HIS A 50 -0.82 10.99 -17.65
C HIS A 50 0.39 11.73 -18.22
N ARG A 51 1.12 12.36 -17.32
CA ARG A 51 2.37 13.04 -17.61
C ARG A 51 3.33 12.97 -16.44
N ILE A 52 4.53 12.49 -16.69
CA ILE A 52 5.63 12.54 -15.72
C ILE A 52 6.48 13.78 -16.05
N ALA A 53 6.73 14.62 -15.06
CA ALA A 53 7.45 15.88 -15.27
C ALA A 53 8.28 16.28 -14.05
N GLU A 54 9.37 16.98 -14.32
CA GLU A 54 10.09 17.75 -13.30
C GLU A 54 9.25 18.99 -12.97
N THR A 55 9.00 19.19 -11.68
CA THR A 55 8.11 20.26 -11.20
C THR A 55 8.68 20.94 -9.97
N VAL A 56 8.14 22.12 -9.67
CA VAL A 56 8.30 22.78 -8.38
C VAL A 56 6.97 22.81 -7.71
N ILE A 57 6.89 22.24 -6.50
CA ILE A 57 5.68 22.26 -5.70
C ILE A 57 5.88 23.03 -4.39
N ARG A 58 4.80 23.62 -3.90
CA ARG A 58 4.73 24.22 -2.57
C ARG A 58 3.54 23.63 -1.84
N VAL A 59 3.81 22.95 -0.73
CA VAL A 59 2.76 22.32 0.09
C VAL A 59 2.02 23.40 0.89
N ASP A 60 0.73 23.51 0.74
CA ASP A 60 -0.11 24.46 1.46
C ASP A 60 -0.25 24.09 2.92
N ARG A 61 -0.52 22.81 3.21
CA ARG A 61 -0.66 22.28 4.57
C ARG A 61 -0.05 20.91 4.73
N ARG A 62 0.66 20.71 5.83
CA ARG A 62 1.16 19.40 6.25
C ARG A 62 0.13 18.79 7.20
N MET A 63 -0.65 17.85 6.71
CA MET A 63 -1.65 17.12 7.48
C MET A 63 -1.06 15.85 8.10
N SER A 64 -1.55 15.47 9.28
CA SER A 64 -1.30 14.15 9.84
C SER A 64 -2.44 13.19 9.53
N TYR A 65 -2.16 11.88 9.51
CA TYR A 65 -3.19 10.86 9.32
C TYR A 65 -4.33 10.98 10.34
N ASN A 66 -4.03 11.30 11.61
CA ASN A 66 -5.04 11.48 12.64
C ASN A 66 -5.98 12.64 12.34
N GLN A 67 -5.46 13.80 11.91
CA GLN A 67 -6.30 14.95 11.56
C GLN A 67 -7.25 14.62 10.41
N VAL A 68 -6.74 13.98 9.35
CA VAL A 68 -7.57 13.59 8.20
C VAL A 68 -8.58 12.51 8.60
N ARG A 69 -8.22 11.56 9.45
CA ARG A 69 -9.15 10.56 10.00
C ARG A 69 -10.27 11.24 10.79
N CYS A 70 -9.94 12.14 11.71
CA CYS A 70 -10.94 12.88 12.49
C CYS A 70 -11.96 13.61 11.60
N ILE A 71 -11.50 14.16 10.46
CA ILE A 71 -12.39 14.81 9.50
C ILE A 71 -13.29 13.80 8.77
N LEU A 72 -12.71 12.69 8.31
CA LEU A 72 -13.37 11.76 7.38
C LEU A 72 -14.17 10.63 8.06
N GLU A 73 -13.81 10.24 9.28
CA GLU A 73 -14.42 9.14 10.04
C GLU A 73 -15.15 9.63 11.29
N ASP A 74 -14.47 10.44 12.12
CA ASP A 74 -15.00 10.82 13.42
C ASP A 74 -15.98 12.02 13.32
N GLY A 75 -16.02 12.72 12.17
CA GLY A 75 -16.89 13.90 11.97
C GLY A 75 -16.55 15.07 12.91
N ASP A 76 -15.28 15.16 13.32
CA ASP A 76 -14.82 16.22 14.24
C ASP A 76 -15.04 17.60 13.64
N THR A 77 -15.93 18.36 14.28
CA THR A 77 -16.33 19.69 13.81
C THR A 77 -15.26 20.76 14.05
N GLU A 78 -14.41 20.60 15.07
CA GLU A 78 -13.34 21.56 15.37
C GLU A 78 -12.22 21.44 14.33
N THR A 79 -11.69 20.24 14.10
CA THR A 79 -10.68 19.98 13.06
C THR A 79 -11.22 20.32 11.68
N SER A 80 -12.49 20.00 11.39
CA SER A 80 -13.13 20.34 10.11
C SER A 80 -13.25 21.84 9.88
N ARG A 81 -13.46 22.64 10.92
CA ARG A 81 -13.49 24.13 10.82
C ARG A 81 -12.08 24.70 10.59
N GLU A 82 -11.09 24.16 11.28
CA GLU A 82 -9.68 24.60 11.12
C GLU A 82 -9.20 24.38 9.67
N TYR A 83 -9.56 23.23 9.06
CA TYR A 83 -9.11 22.83 7.72
C TYR A 83 -10.23 22.87 6.67
N LYS A 84 -11.23 23.74 6.85
CA LYS A 84 -12.45 23.79 6.03
C LYS A 84 -12.20 23.86 4.51
N GLU A 85 -11.14 24.54 4.11
CA GLU A 85 -10.76 24.71 2.70
C GLU A 85 -10.32 23.39 2.03
N PHE A 86 -9.81 22.43 2.81
CA PHE A 86 -9.33 21.13 2.32
C PHE A 86 -10.35 20.00 2.48
N VAL A 87 -11.39 20.19 3.32
CA VAL A 87 -12.39 19.16 3.61
C VAL A 87 -13.04 18.58 2.34
N PRO A 88 -13.49 19.40 1.35
CA PRO A 88 -14.07 18.83 0.12
C PRO A 88 -13.08 17.96 -0.66
N MET A 89 -11.81 18.36 -0.71
CA MET A 89 -10.75 17.59 -1.36
C MET A 89 -10.53 16.24 -0.66
N PHE A 90 -10.54 16.18 0.67
CA PHE A 90 -10.38 14.91 1.41
C PHE A 90 -11.53 13.93 1.12
N PHE A 91 -12.76 14.41 0.99
CA PHE A 91 -13.88 13.55 0.59
C PHE A 91 -13.73 13.00 -0.84
N LEU A 92 -13.29 13.82 -1.79
CA LEU A 92 -12.96 13.37 -3.14
C LEU A 92 -11.81 12.36 -3.16
N MET A 93 -10.77 12.59 -2.35
CA MET A 93 -9.67 11.63 -2.20
C MET A 93 -10.16 10.30 -1.63
N LYS A 94 -11.07 10.32 -0.64
CA LYS A 94 -11.69 9.12 -0.08
C LYS A 94 -12.50 8.36 -1.13
N GLU A 95 -13.29 9.06 -1.94
CA GLU A 95 -14.09 8.48 -3.02
C GLU A 95 -13.18 7.82 -4.07
N LEU A 96 -12.17 8.53 -4.53
CA LEU A 96 -11.19 7.99 -5.48
C LEU A 96 -10.44 6.78 -4.91
N SER A 97 -10.00 6.84 -3.66
CA SER A 97 -9.34 5.71 -2.99
C SER A 97 -10.23 4.46 -2.98
N ALA A 98 -11.52 4.62 -2.63
CA ALA A 98 -12.48 3.52 -2.64
C ALA A 98 -12.66 2.90 -4.04
N LEU A 99 -12.71 3.74 -5.07
CA LEU A 99 -12.79 3.31 -6.46
C LEU A 99 -11.54 2.52 -6.89
N LEU A 100 -10.35 3.04 -6.61
CA LEU A 100 -9.08 2.40 -6.93
C LEU A 100 -8.92 1.06 -6.20
N ARG A 101 -9.31 1.00 -4.92
CA ARG A 101 -9.29 -0.21 -4.10
C ARG A 101 -10.24 -1.27 -4.64
N SER A 102 -11.47 -0.90 -4.98
CA SER A 102 -12.45 -1.80 -5.61
C SER A 102 -11.93 -2.38 -6.92
N LYS A 103 -11.35 -1.53 -7.78
CA LYS A 103 -10.73 -1.98 -9.04
C LYS A 103 -9.59 -2.96 -8.80
N ARG A 104 -8.71 -2.68 -7.83
CA ARG A 104 -7.59 -3.54 -7.46
C ARG A 104 -8.08 -4.88 -6.90
N HIS A 105 -9.07 -4.86 -6.02
CA HIS A 105 -9.72 -6.06 -5.48
C HIS A 105 -10.31 -6.93 -6.60
N ASN A 106 -11.06 -6.35 -7.53
CA ASN A 106 -11.64 -7.07 -8.67
C ASN A 106 -10.59 -7.71 -9.60
N ARG A 107 -9.37 -7.16 -9.61
CA ARG A 107 -8.23 -7.74 -10.33
C ARG A 107 -7.58 -8.92 -9.61
N GLY A 108 -7.90 -9.15 -8.33
CA GLY A 108 -7.33 -10.22 -7.50
C GLY A 108 -6.18 -9.76 -6.61
N SER A 109 -6.19 -8.48 -6.19
CA SER A 109 -5.29 -8.01 -5.14
C SER A 109 -5.56 -8.75 -3.84
N ILE A 110 -4.50 -9.15 -3.17
CA ILE A 110 -4.57 -9.84 -1.89
C ILE A 110 -4.18 -8.84 -0.81
N ASP A 111 -5.14 -8.46 0.01
CA ASP A 111 -4.87 -7.65 1.19
C ASP A 111 -4.69 -8.56 2.41
N PHE A 112 -3.45 -8.67 2.89
CA PHE A 112 -3.17 -9.38 4.13
C PHE A 112 -3.30 -8.41 5.30
N ASP A 113 -4.35 -8.56 6.08
CA ASP A 113 -4.51 -7.79 7.33
C ASP A 113 -3.75 -8.48 8.48
N PHE A 114 -2.44 -8.23 8.53
CA PHE A 114 -1.65 -8.62 9.69
C PHE A 114 -1.54 -7.43 10.64
N PRO A 115 -2.03 -7.58 11.88
CA PRO A 115 -1.90 -6.51 12.85
C PRO A 115 -0.43 -6.23 13.14
N GLU A 116 0.05 -5.06 12.70
CA GLU A 116 1.35 -4.54 13.10
C GLU A 116 1.28 -4.04 14.55
N SER A 117 2.33 -4.28 15.32
CA SER A 117 2.36 -3.87 16.73
C SER A 117 3.05 -2.51 16.88
N LYS A 118 2.37 -1.56 17.53
CA LYS A 118 2.93 -0.28 17.93
C LYS A 118 3.32 -0.33 19.41
N ILE A 119 4.60 -0.14 19.69
CA ILE A 119 5.12 -0.05 21.06
C ILE A 119 4.89 1.37 21.58
N ILE A 120 4.20 1.49 22.70
CA ILE A 120 3.96 2.76 23.38
C ILE A 120 5.05 2.95 24.43
N LEU A 121 5.77 4.07 24.34
CA LEU A 121 6.85 4.42 25.26
C LEU A 121 6.38 5.53 26.22
N ASN A 122 6.87 5.48 27.46
CA ASN A 122 6.71 6.62 28.38
C ASN A 122 7.77 7.71 28.12
N GLY A 123 7.69 8.82 28.86
CA GLY A 123 8.63 9.94 28.73
C GLY A 123 10.11 9.61 29.03
N ALA A 124 10.37 8.44 29.64
CA ALA A 124 11.72 7.93 29.90
C ALA A 124 12.18 6.90 28.83
N GLY A 125 11.41 6.72 27.76
CA GLY A 125 11.73 5.79 26.67
C GLY A 125 11.53 4.30 27.02
N ARG A 126 10.80 3.97 28.10
CA ARG A 126 10.48 2.59 28.48
C ARG A 126 9.14 2.18 27.87
N ALA A 127 9.08 0.97 27.33
CA ALA A 127 7.83 0.39 26.83
C ALA A 127 6.83 0.21 27.98
N ILE A 128 5.62 0.75 27.80
CA ILE A 128 4.52 0.67 28.77
C ILE A 128 3.31 -0.08 28.24
N ASP A 129 3.19 -0.18 26.90
CA ASP A 129 2.08 -0.87 26.27
C ASP A 129 2.46 -1.31 24.85
N VAL A 130 1.73 -2.30 24.31
CA VAL A 130 1.83 -2.75 22.93
C VAL A 130 0.41 -2.78 22.36
N LYS A 131 0.14 -1.96 21.34
CA LYS A 131 -1.16 -1.87 20.69
C LYS A 131 -1.06 -2.28 19.22
N PRO A 132 -2.11 -2.85 18.64
CA PRO A 132 -2.16 -3.03 17.20
C PRO A 132 -2.10 -1.64 16.52
N TYR A 133 -1.40 -1.58 15.40
CA TYR A 133 -1.47 -0.41 14.52
C TYR A 133 -2.76 -0.52 13.72
N GLU A 134 -3.65 0.43 13.92
CA GLU A 134 -4.93 0.48 13.21
C GLU A 134 -4.74 1.20 11.86
N GLN A 135 -5.02 0.52 10.78
CA GLN A 135 -5.20 1.17 9.49
C GLN A 135 -6.47 2.03 9.54
N ASN A 136 -6.42 3.20 8.93
CA ASN A 136 -7.55 4.12 8.84
C ASN A 136 -7.70 4.68 7.42
N VAL A 137 -8.81 5.34 7.15
CA VAL A 137 -9.10 5.88 5.81
C VAL A 137 -7.99 6.79 5.28
N ALA A 138 -7.33 7.54 6.13
CA ALA A 138 -6.27 8.48 5.71
C ALA A 138 -5.00 7.73 5.25
N THR A 139 -4.61 6.65 5.93
CA THR A 139 -3.49 5.81 5.51
C THR A 139 -3.82 5.06 4.23
N GLN A 140 -5.07 4.59 4.09
CA GLN A 140 -5.55 3.90 2.89
C GLN A 140 -5.53 4.79 1.64
N ILE A 141 -5.97 6.05 1.76
CA ILE A 141 -5.93 7.03 0.66
C ILE A 141 -4.50 7.18 0.11
N ILE A 142 -3.52 7.36 1.00
CA ILE A 142 -2.13 7.55 0.57
C ILE A 142 -1.58 6.27 -0.07
N GLU A 143 -1.87 5.11 0.50
CA GLU A 143 -1.47 3.81 -0.06
C GLU A 143 -2.01 3.62 -1.48
N ASP A 144 -3.32 3.83 -1.69
CA ASP A 144 -3.96 3.65 -2.99
C ASP A 144 -3.39 4.61 -4.04
N PHE A 145 -3.11 5.87 -3.66
CA PHE A 145 -2.51 6.86 -4.57
C PHE A 145 -1.06 6.54 -4.88
N MET A 146 -0.28 6.07 -3.90
CA MET A 146 1.09 5.62 -4.13
C MET A 146 1.13 4.42 -5.09
N LEU A 147 0.25 3.45 -4.91
CA LEU A 147 0.15 2.29 -5.81
C LEU A 147 -0.22 2.71 -7.22
N MET A 148 -1.20 3.60 -7.39
CA MET A 148 -1.59 4.13 -8.69
C MET A 148 -0.43 4.85 -9.39
N ALA A 149 0.30 5.71 -8.67
CA ALA A 149 1.46 6.41 -9.22
C ALA A 149 2.56 5.42 -9.62
N ASN A 150 2.85 4.42 -8.78
CA ASN A 150 3.86 3.40 -9.05
C ASN A 150 3.49 2.55 -10.28
N GLU A 151 2.22 2.14 -10.40
CA GLU A 151 1.72 1.38 -11.55
C GLU A 151 1.83 2.20 -12.84
N THR A 152 1.44 3.49 -12.80
CA THR A 152 1.47 4.38 -13.98
C THR A 152 2.89 4.61 -14.47
N VAL A 153 3.82 4.93 -13.56
CA VAL A 153 5.23 5.14 -13.92
C VAL A 153 5.84 3.84 -14.47
N ALA A 154 5.62 2.72 -13.81
CA ALA A 154 6.17 1.44 -14.26
C ALA A 154 5.63 1.05 -15.64
N GLN A 155 4.35 1.33 -15.91
CA GLN A 155 3.73 1.06 -17.19
C GLN A 155 4.30 1.92 -18.32
N GLU A 156 4.49 3.22 -18.10
CA GLU A 156 5.06 4.11 -19.12
C GLU A 156 6.44 3.64 -19.54
N TYR A 157 7.34 3.42 -18.59
CA TYR A 157 8.70 2.99 -18.90
C TYR A 157 8.75 1.58 -19.54
N CYS A 158 7.81 0.72 -19.20
CA CYS A 158 7.67 -0.59 -19.84
C CYS A 158 7.19 -0.46 -21.29
N THR A 159 6.19 0.39 -21.54
CA THR A 159 5.61 0.58 -22.88
C THR A 159 6.60 1.27 -23.82
N GLU A 160 7.37 2.20 -23.33
CA GLU A 160 8.41 2.93 -24.07
C GLU A 160 9.74 2.14 -24.21
N GLU A 161 9.80 0.93 -23.64
CA GLU A 161 11.01 0.07 -23.63
C GLU A 161 12.24 0.77 -23.04
N ILE A 162 12.01 1.73 -22.12
CA ILE A 162 13.10 2.45 -21.46
C ILE A 162 13.66 1.59 -20.33
N PRO A 163 15.00 1.44 -20.21
CA PRO A 163 15.61 0.71 -19.12
C PRO A 163 15.18 1.25 -17.75
N PHE A 164 14.55 0.42 -16.95
CA PHE A 164 14.00 0.79 -15.65
C PHE A 164 14.19 -0.34 -14.64
N VAL A 165 14.06 -0.03 -13.35
CA VAL A 165 14.13 -1.04 -12.28
C VAL A 165 12.72 -1.27 -11.74
N TYR A 166 12.20 -2.47 -11.98
CA TYR A 166 10.91 -2.90 -11.49
C TYR A 166 11.04 -3.70 -10.20
N ARG A 167 10.03 -3.60 -9.34
CA ARG A 167 9.86 -4.51 -8.21
C ARG A 167 8.81 -5.53 -8.59
N THR A 168 9.24 -6.77 -8.75
CA THR A 168 8.40 -7.85 -9.28
C THR A 168 8.21 -8.97 -8.27
N HIS A 169 7.09 -9.67 -8.38
CA HIS A 169 6.82 -10.92 -7.69
C HIS A 169 6.68 -12.03 -8.72
N ASP A 170 7.41 -13.12 -8.51
CA ASP A 170 7.23 -14.33 -9.28
C ASP A 170 5.97 -15.08 -8.81
N ASN A 171 5.49 -16.00 -9.65
CA ASN A 171 4.42 -16.91 -9.26
C ASN A 171 4.79 -17.67 -7.99
N PRO A 172 3.80 -18.04 -7.15
CA PRO A 172 4.02 -18.84 -5.95
C PRO A 172 4.79 -20.13 -6.24
N ASP A 173 5.45 -20.66 -5.24
CA ASP A 173 6.17 -21.93 -5.33
C ASP A 173 5.15 -23.09 -5.43
N PRO A 174 5.16 -23.89 -6.51
CA PRO A 174 4.16 -24.94 -6.72
C PRO A 174 4.11 -25.97 -5.58
N GLU A 175 5.25 -26.38 -5.03
CA GLU A 175 5.32 -27.37 -3.93
C GLU A 175 4.69 -26.82 -2.65
N LYS A 176 4.92 -25.53 -2.36
CA LYS A 176 4.32 -24.87 -1.20
C LYS A 176 2.82 -24.66 -1.38
N VAL A 177 2.40 -24.37 -2.60
CA VAL A 177 0.98 -24.25 -2.95
C VAL A 177 0.27 -25.58 -2.77
N GLU A 178 0.83 -26.69 -3.24
CA GLU A 178 0.26 -28.03 -3.05
C GLU A 178 0.14 -28.40 -1.58
N SER A 179 1.18 -28.11 -0.80
CA SER A 179 1.18 -28.30 0.65
C SER A 179 0.08 -27.46 1.34
N LEU A 180 -0.10 -26.21 0.90
CA LEU A 180 -1.14 -25.31 1.39
C LEU A 180 -2.53 -25.86 1.06
N LEU A 181 -2.77 -26.26 -0.19
CA LEU A 181 -4.06 -26.82 -0.64
C LEU A 181 -4.43 -28.09 0.13
N THR A 182 -3.45 -28.96 0.38
CA THR A 182 -3.63 -30.18 1.19
C THR A 182 -4.06 -29.83 2.62
N LEU A 183 -3.41 -28.83 3.23
CA LEU A 183 -3.77 -28.39 4.58
C LEU A 183 -5.18 -27.79 4.62
N LEU A 184 -5.53 -26.94 3.67
CA LEU A 184 -6.87 -26.33 3.57
C LEU A 184 -7.95 -27.38 3.37
N HIS A 185 -7.71 -28.37 2.54
CA HIS A 185 -8.61 -29.50 2.35
C HIS A 185 -8.84 -30.28 3.67
N ASN A 186 -7.77 -30.53 4.44
CA ASN A 186 -7.84 -31.20 5.74
C ASN A 186 -8.60 -30.37 6.80
N GLN A 187 -8.64 -29.04 6.63
CA GLN A 187 -9.41 -28.12 7.47
C GLN A 187 -10.87 -27.94 7.00
N GLY A 188 -11.28 -28.67 5.95
CA GLY A 188 -12.65 -28.62 5.44
C GLY A 188 -12.95 -27.40 4.56
N VAL A 189 -11.95 -26.62 4.19
CA VAL A 189 -12.12 -25.50 3.25
C VAL A 189 -12.32 -26.06 1.85
N LYS A 190 -13.48 -25.77 1.24
CA LYS A 190 -13.80 -26.22 -0.11
C LYS A 190 -13.07 -25.37 -1.13
N ILE A 191 -11.99 -25.89 -1.68
CA ILE A 191 -11.26 -25.26 -2.77
C ILE A 191 -11.62 -26.01 -4.06
N GLN A 192 -12.02 -25.28 -5.08
CA GLN A 192 -12.11 -25.86 -6.42
C GLN A 192 -10.70 -26.25 -6.85
N LYS A 193 -10.55 -27.49 -7.33
CA LYS A 193 -9.24 -28.03 -7.71
C LYS A 193 -8.51 -27.04 -8.62
N ALA A 194 -7.41 -26.47 -8.13
CA ALA A 194 -6.57 -25.59 -8.90
C ALA A 194 -6.05 -26.32 -10.15
N LYS A 195 -6.00 -25.59 -11.25
CA LYS A 195 -5.21 -25.96 -12.43
C LYS A 195 -3.72 -25.99 -12.03
N GLU A 196 -2.84 -26.46 -12.90
CA GLU A 196 -1.40 -26.59 -12.63
C GLU A 196 -0.72 -25.33 -12.04
N GLU A 197 -1.31 -24.15 -12.22
CA GLU A 197 -0.85 -22.90 -11.62
C GLU A 197 -2.00 -22.19 -10.89
N ILE A 198 -1.74 -21.80 -9.64
CA ILE A 198 -2.68 -20.99 -8.84
C ILE A 198 -2.54 -19.51 -9.20
N THR A 199 -3.64 -18.88 -9.51
CA THR A 199 -3.68 -17.45 -9.84
C THR A 199 -3.82 -16.59 -8.57
N PRO A 200 -3.40 -15.30 -8.59
CA PRO A 200 -3.64 -14.37 -7.48
C PRO A 200 -5.12 -14.30 -7.07
N LYS A 201 -6.03 -14.37 -8.04
CA LYS A 201 -7.48 -14.35 -7.79
C LYS A 201 -7.97 -15.60 -7.03
N GLU A 202 -7.41 -16.76 -7.31
CA GLU A 202 -7.73 -18.00 -6.57
C GLU A 202 -7.19 -17.93 -5.14
N ILE A 203 -6.01 -17.33 -4.94
CA ILE A 203 -5.47 -17.09 -3.59
C ILE A 203 -6.35 -16.09 -2.83
N GLN A 204 -6.83 -15.02 -3.47
CA GLN A 204 -7.77 -14.09 -2.89
C GLN A 204 -9.03 -14.80 -2.42
N GLN A 205 -9.64 -15.64 -3.25
CA GLN A 205 -10.83 -16.43 -2.91
C GLN A 205 -10.58 -17.39 -1.73
N ILE A 206 -9.38 -17.95 -1.64
CA ILE A 206 -9.00 -18.78 -0.48
C ILE A 206 -9.01 -17.93 0.79
N ILE A 207 -8.40 -16.74 0.76
CA ILE A 207 -8.33 -15.84 1.93
C ILE A 207 -9.73 -15.38 2.32
N GLU A 208 -10.57 -14.98 1.38
CA GLU A 208 -11.97 -14.61 1.64
C GLU A 208 -12.78 -15.77 2.25
N SER A 209 -12.51 -17.00 1.83
CA SER A 209 -13.22 -18.19 2.34
C SER A 209 -12.87 -18.55 3.78
N ILE A 210 -11.77 -18.06 4.30
CA ILE A 210 -11.32 -18.32 5.68
C ILE A 210 -11.56 -17.15 6.62
N GLU A 211 -12.06 -16.04 6.12
CA GLU A 211 -12.36 -14.84 6.91
C GLU A 211 -13.33 -15.18 8.06
N GLY A 212 -12.98 -14.74 9.27
CA GLY A 212 -13.76 -15.03 10.48
C GLY A 212 -13.61 -16.45 11.05
N LEU A 213 -12.82 -17.33 10.44
CA LEU A 213 -12.54 -18.66 10.99
C LEU A 213 -11.48 -18.58 12.11
N PRO A 214 -11.56 -19.48 13.13
CA PRO A 214 -10.58 -19.49 14.23
C PRO A 214 -9.11 -19.62 13.80
N ASN A 215 -8.86 -20.18 12.62
CA ASN A 215 -7.52 -20.45 12.06
C ASN A 215 -7.11 -19.46 10.97
N GLU A 216 -7.91 -18.42 10.73
CA GLU A 216 -7.65 -17.40 9.70
C GLU A 216 -6.22 -16.86 9.73
N ALA A 217 -5.77 -16.39 10.90
CA ALA A 217 -4.41 -15.83 11.05
C ALA A 217 -3.29 -16.84 10.74
N MET A 218 -3.51 -18.12 11.06
CA MET A 218 -2.54 -19.18 10.74
C MET A 218 -2.50 -19.45 9.24
N ILE A 219 -3.67 -19.59 8.62
CA ILE A 219 -3.79 -19.90 7.19
C ILE A 219 -3.25 -18.73 6.36
N SER A 220 -3.61 -17.49 6.68
CA SER A 220 -3.12 -16.28 6.00
C SER A 220 -1.58 -16.19 6.03
N ARG A 221 -0.95 -16.57 7.16
CA ARG A 221 0.52 -16.66 7.25
C ARG A 221 1.10 -17.76 6.38
N LEU A 222 0.44 -18.89 6.24
CA LEU A 222 0.89 -19.99 5.36
C LEU A 222 0.75 -19.60 3.89
N VAL A 223 -0.35 -18.94 3.53
CA VAL A 223 -0.54 -18.35 2.18
C VAL A 223 0.59 -17.39 1.88
N LEU A 224 0.88 -16.43 2.77
CA LEU A 224 1.98 -15.47 2.58
C LEU A 224 3.35 -16.18 2.41
N ARG A 225 3.60 -17.25 3.18
CA ARG A 225 4.85 -18.04 3.08
C ARG A 225 4.96 -18.86 1.80
N SER A 226 3.85 -19.18 1.15
CA SER A 226 3.85 -19.86 -0.15
C SER A 226 4.20 -18.91 -1.29
N MET A 227 4.04 -17.61 -1.08
CA MET A 227 4.40 -16.59 -2.06
C MET A 227 5.91 -16.36 -2.09
N LYS A 228 6.45 -16.09 -3.29
CA LYS A 228 7.84 -15.69 -3.43
C LYS A 228 8.02 -14.24 -2.99
N GLN A 229 9.18 -13.93 -2.42
CA GLN A 229 9.51 -12.56 -2.07
C GLN A 229 9.67 -11.69 -3.31
N ALA A 230 9.29 -10.40 -3.17
CA ALA A 230 9.56 -9.42 -4.20
C ALA A 230 11.05 -9.30 -4.49
N ARG A 231 11.39 -9.13 -5.76
CA ARG A 231 12.76 -8.87 -6.22
C ARG A 231 12.81 -7.64 -7.13
N TYR A 232 13.96 -7.02 -7.20
CA TYR A 232 14.23 -6.01 -8.21
C TYR A 232 14.73 -6.65 -9.49
N SER A 233 14.20 -6.20 -10.63
CA SER A 233 14.57 -6.69 -11.97
C SER A 233 14.52 -5.54 -12.96
N THR A 234 15.35 -5.62 -13.99
CA THR A 234 15.26 -4.73 -15.18
C THR A 234 14.33 -5.31 -16.24
N GLU A 235 13.90 -6.56 -16.07
CA GLU A 235 12.91 -7.18 -16.92
C GLU A 235 11.51 -6.83 -16.41
N SER A 236 10.70 -6.25 -17.28
CA SER A 236 9.28 -6.06 -17.04
C SER A 236 8.61 -7.43 -17.04
N VAL A 237 8.08 -7.83 -15.90
CA VAL A 237 7.17 -8.98 -15.85
C VAL A 237 5.82 -8.50 -16.35
N SER A 238 5.16 -9.31 -17.21
CA SER A 238 3.92 -8.93 -17.88
C SER A 238 2.96 -8.18 -16.97
N TYR A 239 2.21 -7.24 -17.51
CA TYR A 239 1.27 -6.30 -16.91
C TYR A 239 0.40 -6.82 -15.74
N THR A 240 0.23 -8.13 -15.64
CA THR A 240 -0.49 -8.83 -14.57
C THR A 240 0.30 -8.96 -13.27
N HIS A 241 1.62 -8.76 -13.27
CA HIS A 241 2.52 -9.00 -12.14
C HIS A 241 3.16 -7.73 -11.55
N LEU A 242 2.86 -6.54 -12.06
CA LEU A 242 3.27 -5.24 -11.49
C LEU A 242 2.56 -4.93 -10.15
N ARG A 243 2.11 -5.96 -9.43
CA ARG A 243 1.18 -5.83 -8.31
C ARG A 243 1.73 -6.45 -7.04
N ALA A 244 2.34 -5.63 -6.28
CA ALA A 244 2.42 -5.78 -4.83
C ALA A 244 2.64 -4.40 -4.21
#